data_55d955d74d6dad84473740c371dce07c
#
_entry.id   55d955d74d6dad84473740c371dce07c
#
_cell.length_a   1.000
_cell.length_b   1.000
_cell.length_c   1.000
_cell.angle_alpha   90.00
_cell.angle_beta   90.00
_cell.angle_gamma   90.00
#
_symmetry.space_group_name_H-M   'P 1'
#
loop_
_entity.id
_entity.type
_entity.pdbx_description
1 polymer ?
#
loop_
_entity_poly.entity_id
_entity_poly.type
_entity_poly.pdbx_seq_one_letter_code
_entity_poly.pdbx_strand_id
1 'polypeptide(L)'
;TDIYLVDTYGEVSKFYKISNIVFIGGSLIDHGGQNPLEPAKFGCKIIHGPFISNFKEIFQKLKFMGITSEFKSYETGIKIIEKKIKKNSKSFKNNKIIKYGKKVLDLNYAQLKKFI
;
A
#
# COMPACT_ATOMS: atom_id res chain seq x y z
N THR A 1 10.56 22.65 -3.51
CA THR A 1 10.42 22.05 -2.16
C THR A 1 10.67 20.55 -2.23
N ASP A 2 11.62 20.06 -1.47
CA ASP A 2 11.97 18.64 -1.49
C ASP A 2 11.00 17.77 -0.69
N ILE A 3 10.28 18.37 0.27
CA ILE A 3 9.30 17.70 1.11
C ILE A 3 8.02 18.52 1.14
N TYR A 4 6.90 17.84 0.96
CA TYR A 4 5.57 18.44 1.10
C TYR A 4 4.78 17.73 2.20
N LEU A 5 4.35 18.46 3.23
CA LEU A 5 3.54 17.94 4.32
C LEU A 5 2.05 18.01 3.96
N VAL A 6 1.37 16.86 3.97
CA VAL A 6 -0.07 16.77 3.78
C VAL A 6 -0.73 16.58 5.14
N ASP A 7 -1.35 17.64 5.64
CA ASP A 7 -1.99 17.68 6.97
C ASP A 7 -3.53 17.79 6.91
N THR A 8 -4.12 17.52 5.76
CA THR A 8 -5.55 17.60 5.51
C THR A 8 -6.16 16.22 5.27
N TYR A 9 -7.41 16.01 5.73
CA TYR A 9 -8.16 14.78 5.49
C TYR A 9 -8.72 14.72 4.06
N GLY A 10 -8.81 13.52 3.51
CA GLY A 10 -9.46 13.26 2.22
C GLY A 10 -8.62 13.55 0.98
N GLU A 11 -7.37 14.03 1.14
CA GLU A 11 -6.51 14.38 0.01
C GLU A 11 -5.47 13.32 -0.37
N VAL A 12 -5.32 12.28 0.44
CA VAL A 12 -4.26 11.25 0.27
C VAL A 12 -4.34 10.58 -1.11
N SER A 13 -5.54 10.32 -1.61
CA SER A 13 -5.74 9.69 -2.92
C SER A 13 -5.18 10.51 -4.09
N LYS A 14 -5.16 11.84 -3.97
CA LYS A 14 -4.56 12.72 -4.98
C LYS A 14 -3.05 12.48 -5.07
N PHE A 15 -2.40 12.26 -3.93
CA PHE A 15 -0.96 11.97 -3.86
C PHE A 15 -0.63 10.56 -4.38
N TYR A 16 -1.49 9.57 -4.17
CA TYR A 16 -1.31 8.26 -4.77
C TYR A 16 -1.33 8.29 -6.31
N LYS A 17 -2.12 9.20 -6.91
CA LYS A 17 -2.17 9.35 -8.37
C LYS A 17 -0.85 9.79 -8.98
N ILE A 18 -0.08 10.58 -8.26
CA ILE A 18 1.21 11.13 -8.74
C ILE A 18 2.43 10.41 -8.17
N SER A 19 2.23 9.57 -7.15
CA SER A 19 3.32 8.83 -6.50
C SER A 19 3.58 7.50 -7.21
N ASN A 20 4.85 7.16 -7.38
CA ASN A 20 5.27 5.85 -7.90
C ASN A 20 5.53 4.84 -6.79
N ILE A 21 5.97 5.33 -5.63
CA ILE A 21 6.35 4.53 -4.48
C ILE A 21 5.64 5.10 -3.25
N VAL A 22 5.09 4.22 -2.42
CA VAL A 22 4.43 4.57 -1.16
C VAL A 22 5.02 3.72 -0.04
N PHE A 23 5.46 4.37 1.01
CA PHE A 23 5.82 3.71 2.26
C PHE A 23 4.61 3.65 3.19
N ILE A 24 4.32 2.47 3.72
CA ILE A 24 3.21 2.26 4.66
C ILE A 24 3.66 2.57 6.08
N GLY A 25 3.09 3.62 6.66
CA GLY A 25 3.34 4.01 8.06
C GLY A 25 2.86 2.96 9.06
N GLY A 26 3.39 3.02 10.28
CA GLY A 26 3.05 2.08 11.34
C GLY A 26 3.53 0.65 11.13
N SER A 27 4.37 0.41 10.13
CA SER A 27 4.86 -0.93 9.79
C SER A 27 6.28 -1.22 10.26
N LEU A 28 7.02 -0.21 10.73
CA LEU A 28 8.37 -0.36 11.29
C LEU A 28 8.38 -0.60 12.80
N ILE A 29 7.29 -0.32 13.46
CA ILE A 29 7.07 -0.54 14.88
C ILE A 29 5.85 -1.46 15.04
N ASP A 30 5.69 -2.06 16.19
CA ASP A 30 4.55 -2.96 16.46
C ASP A 30 3.23 -2.18 16.60
N HIS A 31 2.77 -1.63 15.49
CA HIS A 31 1.52 -0.87 15.35
C HIS A 31 0.56 -1.48 14.32
N GLY A 32 0.98 -2.53 13.62
CA GLY A 32 0.16 -3.32 12.71
C GLY A 32 0.02 -2.79 11.27
N GLY A 33 0.61 -1.64 10.95
CA GLY A 33 0.62 -1.07 9.60
C GLY A 33 -0.70 -0.44 9.16
N GLN A 34 -0.63 0.43 8.16
CA GLN A 34 -1.78 1.04 7.49
C GLN A 34 -2.24 0.19 6.30
N ASN A 35 -3.42 0.49 5.77
CA ASN A 35 -4.00 -0.27 4.67
C ASN A 35 -3.24 -0.03 3.35
N PRO A 36 -2.66 -1.08 2.75
CA PRO A 36 -1.91 -0.95 1.50
C PRO A 36 -2.78 -1.01 0.23
N LEU A 37 -4.05 -1.33 0.36
CA LEU A 37 -4.93 -1.59 -0.79
C LEU A 37 -5.18 -0.33 -1.61
N GLU A 38 -5.38 0.79 -0.93
CA GLU A 38 -5.69 2.05 -1.61
C GLU A 38 -4.53 2.52 -2.52
N PRO A 39 -3.28 2.68 -2.04
CA PRO A 39 -2.19 3.03 -2.94
C PRO A 39 -1.94 1.97 -4.02
N ALA A 40 -2.16 0.70 -3.73
CA ALA A 40 -2.05 -0.37 -4.73
C ALA A 40 -3.03 -0.19 -5.89
N LYS A 41 -4.27 0.26 -5.63
CA LYS A 41 -5.26 0.56 -6.67
C LYS A 41 -4.81 1.66 -7.62
N PHE A 42 -4.01 2.61 -7.14
CA PHE A 42 -3.46 3.69 -7.97
C PHE A 42 -2.17 3.29 -8.71
N GLY A 43 -1.76 2.03 -8.62
CA GLY A 43 -0.58 1.52 -9.31
C GLY A 43 0.74 1.83 -8.61
N CYS A 44 0.71 2.28 -7.36
CA CYS A 44 1.92 2.53 -6.59
C CYS A 44 2.62 1.22 -6.21
N LYS A 45 3.94 1.24 -6.22
CA LYS A 45 4.75 0.22 -5.56
C LYS A 45 4.79 0.50 -4.07
N ILE A 46 4.63 -0.52 -3.25
CA ILE A 46 4.47 -0.38 -1.81
C ILE A 46 5.70 -0.92 -1.10
N ILE A 47 6.20 -0.16 -0.15
CA ILE A 47 7.29 -0.55 0.73
C ILE A 47 6.75 -0.54 2.17
N HIS A 48 7.11 -1.55 2.94
CA HIS A 48 6.66 -1.65 4.32
C HIS A 48 7.69 -2.35 5.21
N GLY A 49 7.58 -2.14 6.51
CA GLY A 49 8.32 -2.88 7.53
C GLY A 49 7.66 -4.23 7.85
N PRO A 50 8.16 -4.95 8.86
CA PRO A 50 7.67 -6.29 9.20
C PRO A 50 6.32 -6.32 9.93
N PHE A 51 5.89 -5.20 10.53
CA PHE A 51 4.67 -5.15 11.35
C PHE A 51 3.45 -4.81 10.51
N ILE A 52 2.76 -5.83 10.03
CA ILE A 52 1.62 -5.73 9.11
C ILE A 52 0.38 -6.48 9.60
N SER A 53 0.28 -6.74 10.91
CA SER A 53 -0.74 -7.62 11.49
C SER A 53 -2.19 -7.16 11.21
N ASN A 54 -2.44 -5.86 11.09
CA ASN A 54 -3.77 -5.33 10.80
C ASN A 54 -4.28 -5.69 9.40
N PHE A 55 -3.39 -5.94 8.43
CA PHE A 55 -3.73 -6.17 7.03
C PHE A 55 -2.93 -7.33 6.42
N LYS A 56 -2.60 -8.33 7.22
CA LYS A 56 -1.72 -9.44 6.83
C LYS A 56 -2.14 -10.13 5.53
N GLU A 57 -3.41 -10.45 5.39
CA GLU A 57 -3.92 -11.13 4.19
C GLU A 57 -3.79 -10.27 2.93
N ILE A 58 -4.06 -8.97 3.05
CA ILE A 58 -3.94 -8.03 1.94
C ILE A 58 -2.48 -7.91 1.53
N PHE A 59 -1.54 -7.78 2.48
CA PHE A 59 -0.11 -7.74 2.18
C PHE A 59 0.38 -9.01 1.50
N GLN A 60 -0.08 -10.18 1.94
CA GLN A 60 0.26 -11.46 1.30
C GLN A 60 -0.19 -11.52 -0.15
N LYS A 61 -1.41 -11.08 -0.45
CA LYS A 61 -1.94 -11.00 -1.82
C LYS A 61 -1.12 -10.03 -2.68
N LEU A 62 -0.83 -8.85 -2.17
CA LEU A 62 -0.06 -7.84 -2.89
C LEU A 62 1.40 -8.27 -3.11
N LYS A 63 1.99 -9.00 -2.15
CA LYS A 63 3.31 -9.61 -2.29
C LYS A 63 3.34 -10.62 -3.41
N PHE A 64 2.35 -11.50 -3.47
CA PHE A 64 2.21 -12.47 -4.56
C PHE A 64 2.10 -11.80 -5.93
N MET A 65 1.47 -10.64 -6.01
CA MET A 65 1.38 -9.83 -7.22
C MET A 65 2.65 -9.02 -7.54
N GLY A 66 3.68 -9.08 -6.68
CA GLY A 66 4.92 -8.32 -6.86
C GLY A 66 4.79 -6.81 -6.60
N ILE A 67 3.78 -6.39 -5.86
CA ILE A 67 3.47 -4.98 -5.60
C ILE A 67 4.14 -4.47 -4.35
N THR A 68 4.28 -5.31 -3.32
CA THR A 68 4.88 -4.94 -2.04
C THR A 68 6.30 -5.46 -1.89
N SER A 69 7.11 -4.70 -1.15
CA SER A 69 8.46 -5.09 -0.73
C SER A 69 8.62 -4.81 0.75
N GLU A 70 8.98 -5.83 1.51
CA GLU A 70 9.28 -5.72 2.93
C GLU A 70 10.76 -5.43 3.13
N PHE A 71 11.09 -4.59 4.12
CA PHE A 71 12.45 -4.41 4.59
C PHE A 71 12.50 -4.45 6.12
N LYS A 72 13.60 -4.94 6.66
CA LYS A 72 13.81 -5.12 8.10
C LYS A 72 14.85 -4.18 8.67
N SER A 73 15.67 -3.56 7.82
CA SER A 73 16.72 -2.64 8.22
C SER A 73 16.73 -1.40 7.35
N TYR A 74 17.28 -0.32 7.88
CA TYR A 74 17.43 0.96 7.17
C TYR A 74 18.20 0.78 5.85
N GLU A 75 19.30 0.03 5.88
CA GLU A 75 20.15 -0.19 4.71
C GLU A 75 19.41 -0.94 3.59
N THR A 76 18.65 -1.99 3.95
CA THR A 76 17.85 -2.73 2.96
C THR A 76 16.72 -1.88 2.41
N GLY A 77 16.11 -1.04 3.23
CA GLY A 77 15.08 -0.08 2.82
C GLY A 77 15.58 0.90 1.77
N ILE A 78 16.74 1.51 1.99
CA ILE A 78 17.37 2.44 1.03
C ILE A 78 17.62 1.75 -0.31
N LYS A 79 18.22 0.56 -0.31
CA LYS A 79 18.50 -0.20 -1.54
C LYS A 79 17.24 -0.51 -2.33
N ILE A 80 16.16 -0.87 -1.66
CA ILE A 80 14.86 -1.13 -2.29
C ILE A 80 14.31 0.14 -2.94
N ILE A 81 14.36 1.27 -2.24
CA ILE A 81 13.87 2.56 -2.73
C ILE A 81 14.67 2.99 -3.96
N GLU A 82 16.00 2.97 -3.89
CA GLU A 82 16.88 3.33 -4.99
C GLU A 82 16.61 2.49 -6.24
N LYS A 83 16.48 1.17 -6.07
CA LYS A 83 16.17 0.27 -7.18
C LYS A 83 14.81 0.58 -7.82
N LYS A 84 13.80 0.91 -7.02
CA LYS A 84 12.46 1.24 -7.51
C LYS A 84 12.40 2.60 -8.19
N ILE A 85 13.12 3.59 -7.69
CA ILE A 85 13.24 4.92 -8.31
C ILE A 85 13.89 4.80 -9.69
N LYS A 86 14.97 4.03 -9.82
CA LYS A 86 15.67 3.82 -11.10
C LYS A 86 14.78 3.16 -12.17
N LYS A 87 13.85 2.31 -11.78
CA LYS A 87 12.92 1.67 -12.72
C LYS A 87 11.80 2.58 -13.22
N ASN A 88 11.55 3.67 -12.57
CA ASN A 88 10.68 4.83 -12.90
C ASN A 88 9.48 4.57 -13.82
N SER A 89 8.81 3.43 -13.70
CA SER A 89 7.58 3.16 -14.42
C SER A 89 6.45 2.90 -13.44
N LYS A 90 5.47 3.82 -13.44
CA LYS A 90 4.22 3.58 -12.74
C LYS A 90 3.49 2.43 -13.46
N SER A 91 3.21 1.35 -12.74
CA SER A 91 2.40 0.28 -13.29
C SER A 91 0.99 0.81 -13.59
N PHE A 92 0.43 0.45 -14.74
CA PHE A 92 -0.96 0.75 -15.08
C PHE A 92 -1.90 0.21 -14.01
N LYS A 93 -3.07 0.84 -13.85
CA LYS A 93 -4.14 0.34 -12.99
C LYS A 93 -4.31 -1.17 -13.21
N ASN A 94 -4.04 -1.94 -12.18
CA ASN A 94 -4.17 -3.39 -12.28
C ASN A 94 -5.62 -3.78 -12.00
N ASN A 95 -6.32 -4.24 -13.04
CA ASN A 95 -7.72 -4.68 -12.94
C ASN A 95 -7.92 -5.80 -11.89
N LYS A 96 -6.90 -6.63 -11.67
CA LYS A 96 -6.93 -7.68 -10.64
C LYS A 96 -7.01 -7.09 -9.23
N ILE A 97 -6.29 -5.98 -8.97
CA ILE A 97 -6.34 -5.28 -7.68
C ILE A 97 -7.70 -4.64 -7.47
N ILE A 98 -8.24 -4.00 -8.49
CA ILE A 98 -9.58 -3.39 -8.44
C ILE A 98 -10.64 -4.45 -8.14
N LYS A 99 -10.60 -5.59 -8.82
CA LYS A 99 -11.46 -6.74 -8.56
C LYS A 99 -11.33 -7.26 -7.13
N TYR A 100 -10.09 -7.40 -6.65
CA TYR A 100 -9.83 -7.86 -5.29
C TYR A 100 -10.38 -6.88 -4.25
N GLY A 101 -10.14 -5.58 -4.42
CA GLY A 101 -10.66 -4.55 -3.52
C GLY A 101 -12.20 -4.55 -3.48
N LYS A 102 -12.85 -4.69 -4.63
CA LYS A 102 -14.30 -4.82 -4.71
C LYS A 102 -14.81 -6.07 -3.98
N LYS A 103 -14.16 -7.20 -4.18
CA LYS A 103 -14.52 -8.46 -3.48
C LYS A 103 -14.42 -8.31 -1.96
N VAL A 104 -13.36 -7.70 -1.45
CA VAL A 104 -13.18 -7.44 -0.01
C VAL A 104 -14.29 -6.53 0.52
N LEU A 105 -14.62 -5.48 -0.20
CA LEU A 105 -15.70 -4.56 0.15
C LEU A 105 -17.06 -5.28 0.19
N ASP A 106 -17.37 -6.08 -0.82
CA ASP A 106 -18.62 -6.82 -0.92
C ASP A 106 -18.77 -7.84 0.23
N LEU A 107 -17.69 -8.53 0.60
CA LEU A 107 -17.67 -9.45 1.74
C LEU A 107 -17.91 -8.74 3.06
N ASN A 108 -17.26 -7.59 3.28
CA ASN A 108 -17.46 -6.78 4.48
C ASN A 108 -18.88 -6.22 4.56
N TYR A 109 -19.42 -5.76 3.44
CA TYR A 109 -20.80 -5.29 3.36
C TYR A 109 -21.80 -6.41 3.68
N ALA A 110 -21.60 -7.60 3.13
CA ALA A 110 -22.45 -8.76 3.41
C ALA A 110 -22.44 -9.16 4.89
N GLN A 111 -21.28 -9.07 5.56
CA GLN A 111 -21.17 -9.30 7.01
C GLN A 111 -21.90 -8.24 7.81
N LEU A 112 -21.73 -6.96 7.49
CA LEU A 112 -22.42 -5.85 8.15
C LEU A 112 -23.94 -5.96 7.99
N LYS A 113 -24.44 -6.38 6.84
CA LYS A 113 -25.86 -6.55 6.55
C LYS A 113 -26.52 -7.61 7.46
N LYS A 114 -25.77 -8.57 7.98
CA LYS A 114 -26.27 -9.58 8.94
C LYS A 114 -26.58 -9.00 10.32
N PHE A 115 -26.03 -7.81 10.66
CA PHE A 115 -26.23 -7.13 11.93
C PHE A 115 -27.26 -5.99 11.87
N ILE A 116 -27.77 -5.71 10.70
CA ILE A 116 -28.85 -4.76 10.47
C ILE A 116 -30.15 -5.55 10.27
#